data_50e09edae41f3fd21d3645b684496337
#
_entry.id   50e09edae41f3fd21d3645b684496337
#
_cell.length_a   1.000
_cell.length_b   1.000
_cell.length_c   1.000
_cell.angle_alpha   90.00
_cell.angle_beta   90.00
_cell.angle_gamma   90.00
#
_symmetry.space_group_name_H-M   'P 1'
#
loop_
_entity.id
_entity.type
_entity.pdbx_description
1 polymer ?
#
loop_
_entity_poly.entity_id
_entity_poly.type
_entity_poly.pdbx_seq_one_letter_code
_entity_poly.pdbx_strand_id
1 'polypeptide(L)'
;MYYNCAVIGLGRIGCEFDEKLLSSKPLTHTGIILNNKNSKLTALCDVDKNKLKKYGKKFQITNLYSDYNEMFKNENLDCVSICTPPNSHYEITKAACSSSVKGIFLEKPISNSLEQSKKIIKLCKSKNIKLQIDHQRRFSSFYHKIKSEINNPKFGTIQSINLYYGAGIINTGTHILDLLRFFFGNIKAVKGKFSINISNILDDPNIDGTLIFESGSECTLKSFNVKNFGILECDVIGSKGRFQINLANSTTIYSKINNKPGLVYHNLINKPFIVNEESSEIMNGFKNLLFSIKNNTDTMCNGFDGYYSLQSSLNLIKSAKNSGKKINLSKLKL
;
A
#
# COMPACT_ATOMS: atom_id res chain seq x y z
N MET A 1 22.36 -8.98 14.45
CA MET A 1 22.79 -8.59 13.09
C MET A 1 22.20 -7.23 12.80
N TYR A 2 23.02 -6.26 12.42
CA TYR A 2 22.57 -4.93 12.05
C TYR A 2 22.54 -4.81 10.52
N TYR A 3 21.47 -4.19 10.01
CA TYR A 3 21.33 -3.91 8.57
C TYR A 3 21.67 -2.44 8.30
N ASN A 4 22.64 -2.20 7.43
CA ASN A 4 22.94 -0.86 6.94
C ASN A 4 21.87 -0.43 5.95
N CYS A 5 21.21 0.70 6.24
CA CYS A 5 20.06 1.16 5.48
C CYS A 5 20.25 2.57 4.96
N ALA A 6 19.74 2.84 3.77
CA ALA A 6 19.65 4.18 3.21
C ALA A 6 18.22 4.54 2.83
N VAL A 7 17.96 5.86 2.76
CA VAL A 7 16.68 6.40 2.27
C VAL A 7 16.95 7.30 1.07
N ILE A 8 16.25 7.05 -0.04
CA ILE A 8 16.27 7.85 -1.26
C ILE A 8 14.94 8.55 -1.41
N GLY A 9 14.96 9.89 -1.43
CA GLY A 9 13.78 10.74 -1.41
C GLY A 9 13.38 11.14 0.03
N LEU A 10 13.76 12.37 0.41
CA LEU A 10 13.56 12.93 1.76
C LEU A 10 12.30 13.82 1.84
N GLY A 11 11.28 13.48 1.04
CA GLY A 11 9.98 14.15 1.05
C GLY A 11 9.08 13.69 2.18
N ARG A 12 7.75 13.81 1.94
CA ARG A 12 6.69 13.56 2.93
C ARG A 12 6.86 12.24 3.65
N ILE A 13 6.83 11.13 2.91
CA ILE A 13 6.90 9.77 3.47
C ILE A 13 8.33 9.37 3.84
N GLY A 14 9.34 9.97 3.19
CA GLY A 14 10.74 9.73 3.54
C GLY A 14 11.10 10.28 4.92
N CYS A 15 10.70 11.53 5.23
CA CYS A 15 11.10 12.23 6.45
C CYS A 15 10.05 13.15 7.08
N GLU A 16 9.20 13.85 6.28
CA GLU A 16 8.46 15.01 6.76
C GLU A 16 7.26 14.67 7.64
N PHE A 17 6.62 13.51 7.46
CA PHE A 17 5.41 13.17 8.23
C PHE A 17 5.68 13.02 9.72
N ASP A 18 6.86 12.55 10.12
CA ASP A 18 7.23 12.49 11.54
C ASP A 18 7.43 13.87 12.18
N GLU A 19 7.60 14.92 11.36
CA GLU A 19 7.67 16.29 11.84
C GLU A 19 6.30 16.98 11.89
N LYS A 20 5.42 16.64 10.94
CA LYS A 20 4.15 17.34 10.72
C LYS A 20 2.96 16.71 11.42
N LEU A 21 3.04 15.41 11.68
CA LEU A 21 1.95 14.65 12.28
C LEU A 21 2.30 14.28 13.71
N LEU A 22 1.39 14.61 14.64
CA LEU A 22 1.53 14.24 16.04
C LEU A 22 1.26 12.74 16.20
N SER A 23 2.30 11.92 16.09
CA SER A 23 2.23 10.48 16.30
C SER A 23 3.32 10.03 17.26
N SER A 24 2.97 9.17 18.20
CA SER A 24 3.94 8.49 19.07
C SER A 24 4.71 7.38 18.38
N LYS A 25 4.32 7.02 17.15
CA LYS A 25 4.93 5.95 16.35
C LYS A 25 5.50 6.54 15.07
N PRO A 26 6.65 6.03 14.58
CA PRO A 26 7.25 6.53 13.35
C PRO A 26 6.34 6.28 12.14
N LEU A 27 6.18 7.31 11.31
CA LEU A 27 5.33 7.30 10.12
C LEU A 27 6.14 7.42 8.82
N THR A 28 7.46 7.59 8.91
CA THR A 28 8.35 7.77 7.76
C THR A 28 9.35 6.63 7.63
N HIS A 29 9.88 6.45 6.41
CA HIS A 29 10.93 5.47 6.16
C HIS A 29 12.20 5.75 6.98
N THR A 30 12.57 7.00 7.16
CA THR A 30 13.70 7.37 8.04
C THR A 30 13.39 7.04 9.49
N GLY A 31 12.19 7.40 9.94
CA GLY A 31 11.74 7.15 11.32
C GLY A 31 11.73 5.67 11.69
N ILE A 32 11.26 4.80 10.79
CA ILE A 32 11.25 3.33 11.08
C ILE A 32 12.64 2.74 11.14
N ILE A 33 13.58 3.20 10.30
CA ILE A 33 14.97 2.74 10.34
C ILE A 33 15.64 3.16 11.65
N LEU A 34 15.47 4.41 12.07
CA LEU A 34 16.05 4.94 13.30
C LEU A 34 15.48 4.29 14.57
N ASN A 35 14.19 3.90 14.55
CA ASN A 35 13.51 3.29 15.69
C ASN A 35 13.53 1.75 15.69
N ASN A 36 14.25 1.12 14.77
CA ASN A 36 14.37 -0.34 14.73
C ASN A 36 15.76 -0.78 15.24
N LYS A 37 15.77 -1.63 16.28
CA LYS A 37 17.01 -2.11 16.92
C LYS A 37 17.92 -2.94 16.05
N ASN A 38 17.45 -3.41 14.90
CA ASN A 38 18.21 -4.25 13.97
C ASN A 38 18.65 -3.49 12.71
N SER A 39 18.48 -2.18 12.65
CA SER A 39 18.88 -1.35 11.50
C SER A 39 19.66 -0.12 11.92
N LYS A 40 20.49 0.35 11.02
CA LYS A 40 21.25 1.60 11.14
C LYS A 40 21.05 2.42 9.88
N LEU A 41 20.63 3.67 10.04
CA LEU A 41 20.60 4.62 8.94
C LEU A 41 22.03 5.07 8.66
N THR A 42 22.56 4.74 7.48
CA THR A 42 23.95 5.01 7.11
C THR A 42 24.11 6.08 6.06
N ALA A 43 23.12 6.26 5.19
CA ALA A 43 23.17 7.25 4.12
C ALA A 43 21.79 7.83 3.80
N LEU A 44 21.79 9.06 3.29
CA LEU A 44 20.60 9.75 2.78
C LEU A 44 20.87 10.23 1.35
N CYS A 45 19.86 10.11 0.48
CA CYS A 45 19.93 10.58 -0.89
C CYS A 45 18.69 11.41 -1.28
N ASP A 46 18.90 12.60 -1.80
CA ASP A 46 17.85 13.44 -2.40
C ASP A 46 18.49 14.46 -3.36
N VAL A 47 17.81 14.78 -4.45
CA VAL A 47 18.28 15.82 -5.39
C VAL A 47 18.25 17.23 -4.77
N ASP A 48 17.43 17.43 -3.74
CA ASP A 48 17.34 18.68 -2.99
C ASP A 48 18.42 18.75 -1.90
N LYS A 49 19.47 19.52 -2.17
CA LYS A 49 20.60 19.73 -1.24
C LYS A 49 20.17 20.36 0.10
N ASN A 50 19.10 21.15 0.12
CA ASN A 50 18.59 21.73 1.37
C ASN A 50 17.98 20.66 2.28
N LYS A 51 17.23 19.71 1.70
CA LYS A 51 16.72 18.55 2.43
C LYS A 51 17.86 17.69 2.95
N LEU A 52 18.87 17.40 2.13
CA LEU A 52 20.06 16.66 2.55
C LEU A 52 20.73 17.31 3.75
N LYS A 53 21.01 18.62 3.68
CA LYS A 53 21.62 19.38 4.79
C LYS A 53 20.74 19.36 6.05
N LYS A 54 19.43 19.58 5.89
CA LYS A 54 18.46 19.57 7.01
C LYS A 54 18.45 18.23 7.72
N TYR A 55 18.22 17.14 6.96
CA TYR A 55 18.04 15.82 7.55
C TYR A 55 19.36 15.15 7.93
N GLY A 56 20.45 15.43 7.22
CA GLY A 56 21.80 15.06 7.63
C GLY A 56 22.17 15.58 9.00
N LYS A 57 21.95 16.89 9.24
CA LYS A 57 22.13 17.50 10.57
C LYS A 57 21.20 16.89 11.62
N LYS A 58 19.91 16.77 11.30
CA LYS A 58 18.89 16.27 12.23
C LYS A 58 19.19 14.85 12.71
N PHE A 59 19.57 13.96 11.81
CA PHE A 59 19.81 12.56 12.10
C PHE A 59 21.28 12.20 12.32
N GLN A 60 22.18 13.21 12.29
CA GLN A 60 23.63 13.04 12.44
C GLN A 60 24.23 12.10 11.40
N ILE A 61 23.74 12.17 10.16
CA ILE A 61 24.24 11.42 9.02
C ILE A 61 25.16 12.31 8.20
N THR A 62 26.37 11.84 7.96
CA THR A 62 27.41 12.52 7.15
C THR A 62 27.44 12.05 5.70
N ASN A 63 26.99 10.83 5.43
CA ASN A 63 26.95 10.24 4.08
C ASN A 63 25.71 10.74 3.34
N LEU A 64 25.87 11.88 2.67
CA LEU A 64 24.80 12.62 1.98
C LEU A 64 25.08 12.62 0.47
N TYR A 65 24.12 12.18 -0.33
CA TYR A 65 24.29 12.02 -1.78
C TYR A 65 23.18 12.76 -2.54
N SER A 66 23.56 13.48 -3.58
CA SER A 66 22.59 14.03 -4.55
C SER A 66 22.32 13.09 -5.72
N ASP A 67 23.13 12.05 -5.89
CA ASP A 67 22.99 10.98 -6.88
C ASP A 67 23.01 9.61 -6.17
N TYR A 68 21.96 8.83 -6.39
CA TYR A 68 21.84 7.47 -5.85
C TYR A 68 22.90 6.50 -6.42
N ASN A 69 23.40 6.73 -7.64
CA ASN A 69 24.47 5.89 -8.21
C ASN A 69 25.78 6.05 -7.42
N GLU A 70 26.12 7.28 -7.06
CA GLU A 70 27.27 7.55 -6.19
C GLU A 70 27.07 6.92 -4.81
N MET A 71 25.87 7.02 -4.24
CA MET A 71 25.56 6.37 -2.95
C MET A 71 25.76 4.85 -3.04
N PHE A 72 25.20 4.17 -4.04
CA PHE A 72 25.34 2.72 -4.18
C PHE A 72 26.76 2.28 -4.47
N LYS A 73 27.59 3.12 -5.08
CA LYS A 73 29.00 2.85 -5.34
C LYS A 73 29.86 2.96 -4.07
N ASN A 74 29.54 3.90 -3.19
CA ASN A 74 30.37 4.26 -2.05
C ASN A 74 29.92 3.57 -0.74
N GLU A 75 28.66 3.14 -0.65
CA GLU A 75 28.08 2.59 0.56
C GLU A 75 27.84 1.08 0.46
N ASN A 76 28.18 0.36 1.53
CA ASN A 76 27.83 -1.06 1.66
C ASN A 76 26.47 -1.20 2.36
N LEU A 77 25.39 -1.23 1.58
CA LEU A 77 24.03 -1.24 2.06
C LEU A 77 23.42 -2.64 2.04
N ASP A 78 22.68 -3.00 3.10
CA ASP A 78 21.84 -4.19 3.14
C ASP A 78 20.42 -3.92 2.64
N CYS A 79 19.89 -2.72 2.96
CA CYS A 79 18.53 -2.32 2.61
C CYS A 79 18.49 -0.89 2.09
N VAL A 80 17.55 -0.63 1.18
CA VAL A 80 17.22 0.73 0.74
C VAL A 80 15.72 0.97 0.75
N SER A 81 15.31 2.13 1.27
CA SER A 81 13.96 2.66 1.11
C SER A 81 13.93 3.63 -0.05
N ILE A 82 13.05 3.39 -1.02
CA ILE A 82 12.87 4.25 -2.21
C ILE A 82 11.56 5.00 -2.06
N CYS A 83 11.66 6.30 -1.74
CA CYS A 83 10.56 7.20 -1.40
C CYS A 83 10.39 8.34 -2.41
N THR A 84 10.93 8.16 -3.59
CA THR A 84 10.87 9.12 -4.70
C THR A 84 9.54 9.01 -5.48
N PRO A 85 9.24 9.92 -6.40
CA PRO A 85 8.11 9.75 -7.31
C PRO A 85 8.21 8.48 -8.18
N PRO A 86 7.08 7.88 -8.58
CA PRO A 86 7.05 6.57 -9.24
C PRO A 86 7.79 6.48 -10.59
N ASN A 87 8.01 7.62 -11.25
CA ASN A 87 8.75 7.68 -12.52
C ASN A 87 10.24 7.33 -12.38
N SER A 88 10.80 7.44 -11.18
CA SER A 88 12.20 7.11 -10.91
C SER A 88 12.38 5.71 -10.32
N HIS A 89 11.32 5.04 -9.90
CA HIS A 89 11.39 3.76 -9.17
C HIS A 89 12.16 2.68 -9.93
N TYR A 90 11.94 2.56 -11.24
CA TYR A 90 12.61 1.55 -12.04
C TYR A 90 14.14 1.75 -12.10
N GLU A 91 14.59 2.96 -12.42
CA GLU A 91 16.03 3.22 -12.55
C GLU A 91 16.76 3.11 -11.20
N ILE A 92 16.15 3.61 -10.12
CA ILE A 92 16.72 3.46 -8.77
C ILE A 92 16.77 1.99 -8.34
N THR A 93 15.69 1.23 -8.59
CA THR A 93 15.67 -0.22 -8.30
C THR A 93 16.74 -0.96 -9.10
N LYS A 94 16.95 -0.59 -10.37
CA LYS A 94 17.98 -1.17 -11.22
C LYS A 94 19.38 -0.91 -10.67
N ALA A 95 19.66 0.30 -10.22
CA ALA A 95 20.93 0.64 -9.57
C ALA A 95 21.12 -0.13 -8.25
N ALA A 96 20.08 -0.20 -7.41
CA ALA A 96 20.09 -0.98 -6.18
C ALA A 96 20.38 -2.47 -6.44
N CYS A 97 19.80 -3.05 -7.51
CA CYS A 97 20.05 -4.44 -7.89
C CYS A 97 21.46 -4.73 -8.42
N SER A 98 22.23 -3.70 -8.71
CA SER A 98 23.64 -3.80 -9.11
C SER A 98 24.62 -3.54 -7.95
N SER A 99 24.12 -3.33 -6.74
CA SER A 99 24.90 -3.07 -5.53
C SER A 99 24.86 -4.24 -4.54
N SER A 100 25.27 -4.00 -3.28
CA SER A 100 25.24 -4.99 -2.19
C SER A 100 23.84 -5.19 -1.56
N VAL A 101 22.83 -4.45 -1.99
CA VAL A 101 21.49 -4.42 -1.40
C VAL A 101 20.82 -5.81 -1.46
N LYS A 102 20.26 -6.24 -0.34
CA LYS A 102 19.53 -7.50 -0.16
C LYS A 102 18.01 -7.31 -0.10
N GLY A 103 17.57 -6.08 0.23
CA GLY A 103 16.16 -5.75 0.34
C GLY A 103 15.84 -4.32 -0.06
N ILE A 104 14.71 -4.16 -0.72
CA ILE A 104 14.19 -2.87 -1.17
C ILE A 104 12.80 -2.68 -0.58
N PHE A 105 12.59 -1.56 0.16
CA PHE A 105 11.28 -1.09 0.57
C PHE A 105 10.88 0.04 -0.38
N LEU A 106 9.97 -0.26 -1.29
CA LEU A 106 9.60 0.62 -2.40
C LEU A 106 8.24 1.25 -2.15
N GLU A 107 8.16 2.58 -2.28
CA GLU A 107 6.91 3.30 -2.23
C GLU A 107 5.94 2.92 -3.37
N LYS A 108 4.66 3.06 -3.06
CA LYS A 108 3.58 2.87 -4.03
C LYS A 108 3.35 4.14 -4.88
N PRO A 109 2.82 3.99 -6.10
CA PRO A 109 2.70 2.74 -6.86
C PRO A 109 4.08 2.23 -7.27
N ILE A 110 4.19 0.92 -7.50
CA ILE A 110 5.47 0.27 -7.85
C ILE A 110 6.22 0.95 -8.99
N SER A 111 5.51 1.53 -9.96
CA SER A 111 6.03 2.35 -11.05
C SER A 111 4.90 3.08 -11.79
N ASN A 112 5.21 3.83 -12.85
CA ASN A 112 4.22 4.50 -13.71
C ASN A 112 3.57 3.57 -14.73
N SER A 113 4.14 2.40 -15.01
CA SER A 113 3.64 1.51 -16.06
C SER A 113 3.78 0.04 -15.69
N LEU A 114 2.89 -0.78 -16.27
CA LEU A 114 2.94 -2.22 -16.07
C LEU A 114 4.23 -2.84 -16.63
N GLU A 115 4.79 -2.25 -17.68
CA GLU A 115 6.06 -2.71 -18.24
C GLU A 115 7.23 -2.51 -17.27
N GLN A 116 7.36 -1.30 -16.70
CA GLN A 116 8.37 -1.03 -15.68
C GLN A 116 8.19 -1.88 -14.44
N SER A 117 6.93 -2.06 -13.98
CA SER A 117 6.61 -2.95 -12.85
C SER A 117 7.12 -4.37 -13.10
N LYS A 118 6.91 -4.93 -14.30
CA LYS A 118 7.42 -6.26 -14.68
C LYS A 118 8.96 -6.30 -14.65
N LYS A 119 9.62 -5.26 -15.17
CA LYS A 119 11.09 -5.16 -15.15
C LYS A 119 11.62 -5.12 -13.72
N ILE A 120 11.00 -4.34 -12.81
CA ILE A 120 11.35 -4.28 -11.38
C ILE A 120 11.25 -5.68 -10.75
N ILE A 121 10.10 -6.35 -10.91
CA ILE A 121 9.88 -7.68 -10.32
C ILE A 121 10.89 -8.70 -10.84
N LYS A 122 11.08 -8.73 -12.17
CA LYS A 122 12.02 -9.65 -12.83
C LYS A 122 13.46 -9.46 -12.32
N LEU A 123 13.87 -8.20 -12.21
CA LEU A 123 15.21 -7.83 -11.79
C LEU A 123 15.46 -8.20 -10.32
N CYS A 124 14.56 -7.83 -9.40
CA CYS A 124 14.69 -8.22 -7.99
C CYS A 124 14.72 -9.74 -7.82
N LYS A 125 13.84 -10.45 -8.55
CA LYS A 125 13.79 -11.92 -8.50
C LYS A 125 15.11 -12.55 -9.01
N SER A 126 15.64 -12.08 -10.14
CA SER A 126 16.89 -12.61 -10.72
C SER A 126 18.12 -12.40 -9.84
N LYS A 127 18.09 -11.39 -8.98
CA LYS A 127 19.16 -11.03 -8.03
C LYS A 127 18.89 -11.51 -6.60
N ASN A 128 17.79 -12.25 -6.38
CA ASN A 128 17.32 -12.68 -5.04
C ASN A 128 17.17 -11.53 -4.04
N ILE A 129 16.80 -10.34 -4.51
CA ILE A 129 16.55 -9.17 -3.68
C ILE A 129 15.10 -9.19 -3.20
N LYS A 130 14.89 -9.04 -1.90
CA LYS A 130 13.57 -9.00 -1.29
C LYS A 130 12.92 -7.64 -1.57
N LEU A 131 11.91 -7.65 -2.43
CA LEU A 131 11.15 -6.46 -2.80
C LEU A 131 9.88 -6.39 -1.98
N GLN A 132 9.68 -5.29 -1.24
CA GLN A 132 8.44 -4.99 -0.53
C GLN A 132 7.87 -3.66 -0.99
N ILE A 133 6.58 -3.68 -1.33
CA ILE A 133 5.84 -2.48 -1.74
C ILE A 133 5.11 -1.92 -0.52
N ASP A 134 5.16 -0.60 -0.32
CA ASP A 134 4.55 0.04 0.85
C ASP A 134 3.03 0.26 0.69
N HIS A 135 2.29 -0.83 0.54
CA HIS A 135 0.86 -0.82 0.79
C HIS A 135 0.60 -1.04 2.29
N GLN A 136 0.80 -0.01 3.09
CA GLN A 136 0.90 -0.03 4.57
C GLN A 136 -0.18 -0.87 5.25
N ARG A 137 -1.44 -0.78 4.78
CA ARG A 137 -2.58 -1.50 5.38
C ARG A 137 -2.40 -3.01 5.43
N ARG A 138 -1.59 -3.58 4.54
CA ARG A 138 -1.24 -5.01 4.60
C ARG A 138 -0.44 -5.41 5.83
N PHE A 139 0.18 -4.46 6.51
CA PHE A 139 1.03 -4.72 7.69
C PHE A 139 0.32 -4.45 9.01
N SER A 140 -0.96 -4.05 8.96
CA SER A 140 -1.78 -3.76 10.14
C SER A 140 -2.47 -5.01 10.66
N SER A 141 -2.34 -5.28 11.95
CA SER A 141 -3.08 -6.35 12.65
C SER A 141 -4.59 -6.14 12.56
N PHE A 142 -5.02 -4.88 12.48
CA PHE A 142 -6.43 -4.52 12.29
C PHE A 142 -7.01 -5.11 11.00
N TYR A 143 -6.33 -4.91 9.86
CA TYR A 143 -6.79 -5.43 8.57
C TYR A 143 -6.62 -6.95 8.45
N HIS A 144 -5.61 -7.53 9.09
CA HIS A 144 -5.49 -8.98 9.20
C HIS A 144 -6.65 -9.61 9.96
N LYS A 145 -7.07 -9.00 11.07
CA LYS A 145 -8.22 -9.47 11.84
C LYS A 145 -9.52 -9.34 11.04
N ILE A 146 -9.75 -8.23 10.34
CA ILE A 146 -10.91 -8.07 9.44
C ILE A 146 -10.90 -9.18 8.38
N LYS A 147 -9.77 -9.42 7.71
CA LYS A 147 -9.64 -10.49 6.72
C LYS A 147 -10.00 -11.85 7.31
N SER A 148 -9.50 -12.16 8.50
CA SER A 148 -9.81 -13.41 9.19
C SER A 148 -11.30 -13.56 9.49
N GLU A 149 -11.96 -12.50 9.95
CA GLU A 149 -13.41 -12.53 10.23
C GLU A 149 -14.26 -12.62 8.96
N ILE A 150 -13.91 -11.90 7.90
CA ILE A 150 -14.62 -11.97 6.59
C ILE A 150 -14.54 -13.38 6.00
N ASN A 151 -13.40 -14.07 6.15
CA ASN A 151 -13.20 -15.42 5.65
C ASN A 151 -13.69 -16.52 6.61
N ASN A 152 -14.20 -16.14 7.78
CA ASN A 152 -14.78 -17.08 8.73
C ASN A 152 -16.19 -17.51 8.29
N PRO A 153 -16.53 -18.81 8.30
CA PRO A 153 -17.89 -19.29 7.97
C PRO A 153 -19.01 -18.66 8.82
N LYS A 154 -18.66 -18.13 10.00
CA LYS A 154 -19.59 -17.40 10.87
C LYS A 154 -19.98 -16.01 10.34
N PHE A 155 -19.25 -15.45 9.38
CA PHE A 155 -19.61 -14.22 8.67
C PHE A 155 -20.60 -14.49 7.52
N GLY A 156 -20.58 -15.72 7.01
CA GLY A 156 -21.43 -16.17 5.91
C GLY A 156 -20.86 -15.81 4.54
N THR A 157 -21.69 -15.92 3.52
CA THR A 157 -21.33 -15.57 2.13
C THR A 157 -21.37 -14.06 1.93
N ILE A 158 -20.42 -13.52 1.16
CA ILE A 158 -20.39 -12.09 0.82
C ILE A 158 -21.58 -11.78 -0.09
N GLN A 159 -22.37 -10.78 0.30
CA GLN A 159 -23.56 -10.31 -0.42
C GLN A 159 -23.30 -8.97 -1.12
N SER A 160 -22.53 -8.07 -0.49
CA SER A 160 -22.25 -6.74 -1.04
C SER A 160 -20.93 -6.19 -0.51
N ILE A 161 -20.20 -5.49 -1.38
CA ILE A 161 -18.99 -4.74 -1.03
C ILE A 161 -19.12 -3.36 -1.66
N ASN A 162 -19.08 -2.29 -0.86
CA ASN A 162 -19.11 -0.93 -1.34
C ASN A 162 -17.93 -0.15 -0.79
N LEU A 163 -17.28 0.62 -1.64
CA LEU A 163 -16.11 1.41 -1.30
C LEU A 163 -16.30 2.86 -1.70
N TYR A 164 -16.01 3.76 -0.76
CA TYR A 164 -16.00 5.22 -0.96
C TYR A 164 -14.57 5.73 -0.86
N TYR A 165 -14.14 6.54 -1.84
CA TYR A 165 -12.79 7.08 -1.88
C TYR A 165 -12.73 8.42 -2.63
N GLY A 166 -11.59 9.10 -2.58
CA GLY A 166 -11.29 10.29 -3.37
C GLY A 166 -9.78 10.46 -3.58
N ALA A 167 -9.36 11.60 -4.10
CA ALA A 167 -7.94 11.92 -4.35
C ALA A 167 -7.24 10.93 -5.30
N GLY A 168 -7.92 10.56 -6.39
CA GLY A 168 -7.37 9.84 -7.52
C GLY A 168 -7.31 8.33 -7.41
N ILE A 169 -7.48 7.65 -8.55
CA ILE A 169 -7.49 6.18 -8.61
C ILE A 169 -6.07 5.57 -8.55
N ILE A 170 -5.04 6.33 -8.92
CA ILE A 170 -3.65 5.89 -8.79
C ILE A 170 -3.13 6.20 -7.39
N ASN A 171 -3.30 7.44 -6.92
CA ASN A 171 -2.76 7.88 -5.63
C ASN A 171 -3.42 7.14 -4.45
N THR A 172 -4.73 7.31 -4.26
CA THR A 172 -5.49 6.65 -3.18
C THR A 172 -5.96 5.27 -3.61
N GLY A 173 -6.39 5.13 -4.87
CA GLY A 173 -6.97 3.90 -5.40
C GLY A 173 -6.05 2.69 -5.31
N THR A 174 -4.74 2.83 -5.57
CA THR A 174 -3.81 1.69 -5.47
C THR A 174 -3.76 1.09 -4.07
N HIS A 175 -3.84 1.89 -3.00
CA HIS A 175 -3.91 1.39 -1.64
C HIS A 175 -5.15 0.54 -1.37
N ILE A 176 -6.30 1.02 -1.84
CA ILE A 176 -7.58 0.33 -1.58
C ILE A 176 -7.78 -0.88 -2.49
N LEU A 177 -7.33 -0.81 -3.75
CA LEU A 177 -7.37 -1.95 -4.66
C LEU A 177 -6.48 -3.09 -4.18
N ASP A 178 -5.33 -2.76 -3.60
CA ASP A 178 -4.48 -3.73 -2.94
C ASP A 178 -5.16 -4.33 -1.71
N LEU A 179 -5.78 -3.52 -0.85
CA LEU A 179 -6.47 -3.99 0.35
C LEU A 179 -7.69 -4.86 0.01
N LEU A 180 -8.49 -4.46 -0.98
CA LEU A 180 -9.61 -5.27 -1.45
C LEU A 180 -9.14 -6.62 -2.02
N ARG A 181 -8.02 -6.60 -2.77
CA ARG A 181 -7.39 -7.84 -3.23
C ARG A 181 -6.88 -8.71 -2.06
N PHE A 182 -6.38 -8.07 -1.01
CA PHE A 182 -5.98 -8.77 0.21
C PHE A 182 -7.16 -9.45 0.92
N PHE A 183 -8.33 -8.80 0.97
CA PHE A 183 -9.52 -9.34 1.61
C PHE A 183 -10.22 -10.42 0.78
N PHE A 184 -10.42 -10.18 -0.52
CA PHE A 184 -11.34 -10.93 -1.38
C PHE A 184 -10.66 -11.74 -2.48
N GLY A 185 -9.33 -11.73 -2.55
CA GLY A 185 -8.58 -12.41 -3.61
C GLY A 185 -8.42 -11.58 -4.88
N ASN A 186 -7.98 -12.22 -5.95
CA ASN A 186 -7.62 -11.52 -7.18
C ASN A 186 -8.85 -10.92 -7.88
N ILE A 187 -8.63 -9.73 -8.45
CA ILE A 187 -9.61 -9.05 -9.30
C ILE A 187 -9.52 -9.66 -10.70
N LYS A 188 -10.62 -10.25 -11.18
CA LYS A 188 -10.75 -10.89 -12.49
C LYS A 188 -11.04 -9.86 -13.59
N ALA A 189 -11.89 -8.87 -13.29
CA ALA A 189 -12.29 -7.85 -14.26
C ALA A 189 -12.69 -6.55 -13.59
N VAL A 190 -12.67 -5.47 -14.35
CA VAL A 190 -13.09 -4.13 -13.91
C VAL A 190 -14.01 -3.48 -14.93
N LYS A 191 -14.92 -2.61 -14.44
CA LYS A 191 -15.68 -1.63 -15.22
C LYS A 191 -15.49 -0.28 -14.56
N GLY A 192 -15.24 0.78 -15.32
CA GLY A 192 -15.02 2.13 -14.79
C GLY A 192 -15.65 3.19 -15.67
N LYS A 193 -16.05 4.29 -15.05
CA LYS A 193 -16.42 5.54 -15.72
C LYS A 193 -15.80 6.72 -14.99
N PHE A 194 -15.47 7.78 -15.69
CA PHE A 194 -15.02 9.01 -15.05
C PHE A 194 -16.12 9.53 -14.12
N SER A 195 -15.71 9.85 -12.89
CA SER A 195 -16.62 10.47 -11.94
C SER A 195 -16.89 11.92 -12.28
N ILE A 196 -18.09 12.40 -11.96
CA ILE A 196 -18.39 13.85 -11.95
C ILE A 196 -17.62 14.57 -10.82
N ASN A 197 -17.17 13.86 -9.81
CA ASN A 197 -16.37 14.37 -8.70
C ASN A 197 -14.90 14.42 -9.10
N ILE A 198 -14.40 15.60 -9.42
CA ILE A 198 -13.02 15.79 -9.91
C ILE A 198 -12.03 15.49 -8.78
N SER A 199 -10.96 14.79 -9.12
CA SER A 199 -9.82 14.57 -8.23
C SER A 199 -9.04 15.88 -8.02
N ASN A 200 -8.49 16.06 -6.81
CA ASN A 200 -7.57 17.14 -6.49
C ASN A 200 -6.11 16.81 -6.85
N ILE A 201 -5.85 15.65 -7.42
CA ILE A 201 -4.52 15.22 -7.88
C ILE A 201 -4.44 15.39 -9.41
N LEU A 202 -3.45 16.13 -9.85
CA LEU A 202 -3.21 16.36 -11.28
C LEU A 202 -2.97 15.02 -12.00
N ASP A 203 -3.56 14.85 -13.17
CA ASP A 203 -3.45 13.67 -14.04
C ASP A 203 -3.87 12.32 -13.40
N ASP A 204 -4.51 12.36 -12.24
CA ASP A 204 -5.03 11.18 -11.56
C ASP A 204 -6.55 11.30 -11.32
N PRO A 205 -7.39 10.80 -12.23
CA PRO A 205 -8.82 10.99 -12.16
C PRO A 205 -9.47 10.16 -11.04
N ASN A 206 -10.61 10.63 -10.54
CA ASN A 206 -11.54 9.80 -9.80
C ASN A 206 -12.36 8.94 -10.77
N ILE A 207 -12.46 7.64 -10.49
CA ILE A 207 -13.20 6.66 -11.29
C ILE A 207 -14.27 6.00 -10.42
N ASP A 208 -15.53 6.11 -10.83
CA ASP A 208 -16.61 5.25 -10.33
C ASP A 208 -16.59 3.93 -11.08
N GLY A 209 -16.88 2.81 -10.41
CA GLY A 209 -16.79 1.55 -11.13
C GLY A 209 -17.17 0.30 -10.34
N THR A 210 -16.90 -0.84 -10.94
CA THR A 210 -17.12 -2.17 -10.34
C THR A 210 -15.86 -3.01 -10.51
N LEU A 211 -15.46 -3.66 -9.43
CA LEU A 211 -14.46 -4.72 -9.43
C LEU A 211 -15.19 -6.06 -9.37
N ILE A 212 -14.75 -7.02 -10.18
CA ILE A 212 -15.27 -8.40 -10.18
C ILE A 212 -14.11 -9.30 -9.76
N PHE A 213 -14.26 -9.98 -8.62
CA PHE A 213 -13.25 -10.89 -8.09
C PHE A 213 -13.32 -12.28 -8.74
N GLU A 214 -12.24 -13.06 -8.63
CA GLU A 214 -12.22 -14.46 -9.10
C GLU A 214 -13.27 -15.32 -8.39
N SER A 215 -13.64 -14.98 -7.15
CA SER A 215 -14.73 -15.63 -6.39
C SER A 215 -16.14 -15.40 -6.98
N GLY A 216 -16.29 -14.42 -7.89
CA GLY A 216 -17.59 -13.96 -8.39
C GLY A 216 -18.18 -12.81 -7.59
N SER A 217 -17.66 -12.47 -6.42
CA SER A 217 -18.09 -11.30 -5.66
C SER A 217 -17.81 -10.02 -6.42
N GLU A 218 -18.64 -8.99 -6.24
CA GLU A 218 -18.45 -7.68 -6.85
C GLU A 218 -18.28 -6.59 -5.77
N CYS A 219 -17.42 -5.60 -6.07
CA CYS A 219 -17.28 -4.40 -5.26
C CYS A 219 -17.64 -3.18 -6.08
N THR A 220 -18.54 -2.34 -5.56
CA THR A 220 -18.85 -1.03 -6.13
C THR A 220 -17.86 0.01 -5.61
N LEU A 221 -17.20 0.71 -6.52
CA LEU A 221 -16.36 1.87 -6.23
C LEU A 221 -17.16 3.14 -6.46
N LYS A 222 -17.19 4.01 -5.46
CA LYS A 222 -17.82 5.33 -5.57
C LYS A 222 -16.83 6.39 -5.09
N SER A 223 -16.55 7.35 -5.95
CA SER A 223 -15.66 8.44 -5.62
C SER A 223 -16.42 9.72 -5.28
N PHE A 224 -15.77 10.62 -4.54
CA PHE A 224 -16.30 11.92 -4.19
C PHE A 224 -15.20 13.00 -4.22
N ASN A 225 -15.62 14.26 -4.14
CA ASN A 225 -14.70 15.40 -4.10
C ASN A 225 -14.19 15.62 -2.68
N VAL A 226 -12.86 15.56 -2.50
CA VAL A 226 -12.19 15.71 -1.18
C VAL A 226 -11.89 17.15 -0.80
N LYS A 227 -12.43 18.14 -1.52
CA LYS A 227 -12.11 19.57 -1.28
C LYS A 227 -12.43 20.02 0.15
N ASN A 228 -13.57 19.59 0.70
CA ASN A 228 -14.05 20.04 2.00
C ASN A 228 -13.82 19.00 3.11
N PHE A 229 -13.90 17.72 2.78
CA PHE A 229 -13.66 16.61 3.71
C PHE A 229 -13.22 15.36 2.95
N GLY A 230 -12.64 14.42 3.67
CA GLY A 230 -12.23 13.13 3.12
C GLY A 230 -13.03 11.97 3.69
N ILE A 231 -13.48 11.07 2.82
CA ILE A 231 -14.01 9.76 3.19
C ILE A 231 -13.14 8.69 2.52
N LEU A 232 -12.78 7.69 3.30
CA LEU A 232 -12.14 6.47 2.80
C LEU A 232 -12.74 5.31 3.58
N GLU A 233 -13.80 4.69 3.04
CA GLU A 233 -14.63 3.74 3.76
C GLU A 233 -14.98 2.53 2.92
N CYS A 234 -15.06 1.37 3.57
CA CYS A 234 -15.49 0.13 2.95
C CYS A 234 -16.61 -0.50 3.78
N ASP A 235 -17.73 -0.80 3.13
CA ASP A 235 -18.86 -1.53 3.71
C ASP A 235 -18.89 -2.94 3.12
N VAL A 236 -18.81 -3.94 3.99
CA VAL A 236 -18.82 -5.36 3.62
C VAL A 236 -19.98 -6.04 4.29
N ILE A 237 -20.93 -6.53 3.50
CA ILE A 237 -22.10 -7.24 3.98
C ILE A 237 -21.98 -8.72 3.65
N GLY A 238 -21.93 -9.54 4.69
CA GLY A 238 -22.06 -10.98 4.61
C GLY A 238 -23.48 -11.43 4.99
N SER A 239 -23.83 -12.68 4.72
CA SER A 239 -25.15 -13.21 5.05
C SER A 239 -25.42 -13.31 6.58
N LYS A 240 -24.38 -13.18 7.43
CA LYS A 240 -24.49 -13.30 8.90
C LYS A 240 -23.81 -12.17 9.66
N GLY A 241 -23.28 -11.15 8.98
CA GLY A 241 -22.60 -10.03 9.62
C GLY A 241 -22.30 -8.89 8.66
N ARG A 242 -21.83 -7.76 9.22
CA ARG A 242 -21.47 -6.57 8.46
C ARG A 242 -20.25 -5.91 9.08
N PHE A 243 -19.33 -5.43 8.23
CA PHE A 243 -18.25 -4.52 8.57
C PHE A 243 -18.46 -3.18 7.89
N GLN A 244 -18.51 -2.11 8.67
CA GLN A 244 -18.41 -0.72 8.19
C GLN A 244 -17.04 -0.20 8.61
N ILE A 245 -16.10 -0.13 7.67
CA ILE A 245 -14.68 0.10 7.93
C ILE A 245 -14.32 1.51 7.53
N ASN A 246 -13.84 2.33 8.46
CA ASN A 246 -13.17 3.58 8.14
C ASN A 246 -11.69 3.28 7.92
N LEU A 247 -11.25 3.39 6.65
CA LEU A 247 -9.89 3.08 6.22
C LEU A 247 -8.90 4.23 6.47
N ALA A 248 -9.40 5.43 6.82
CA ALA A 248 -8.56 6.57 7.10
C ALA A 248 -7.94 6.51 8.51
N ASN A 249 -8.71 6.01 9.48
CA ASN A 249 -8.30 5.93 10.89
C ASN A 249 -8.27 4.50 11.45
N SER A 250 -8.44 3.49 10.59
CA SER A 250 -8.42 2.06 10.98
C SER A 250 -9.42 1.72 12.09
N THR A 251 -10.65 2.20 11.95
CA THR A 251 -11.77 1.88 12.84
C THR A 251 -12.88 1.13 12.12
N THR A 252 -13.70 0.39 12.86
CA THR A 252 -14.82 -0.35 12.27
C THR A 252 -16.00 -0.53 13.22
N ILE A 253 -17.20 -0.54 12.65
CA ILE A 253 -18.40 -1.09 13.29
C ILE A 253 -18.57 -2.51 12.75
N TYR A 254 -18.46 -3.49 13.64
CA TYR A 254 -18.70 -4.89 13.33
C TYR A 254 -20.02 -5.33 13.91
N SER A 255 -20.87 -5.92 13.08
CA SER A 255 -22.21 -6.36 13.50
C SER A 255 -22.43 -7.81 13.09
N LYS A 256 -23.15 -8.56 13.93
CA LYS A 256 -23.57 -9.95 13.67
C LYS A 256 -25.08 -10.10 13.81
N ILE A 257 -25.63 -11.15 13.21
CA ILE A 257 -27.03 -11.52 13.39
C ILE A 257 -27.32 -11.69 14.88
N ASN A 258 -28.43 -11.07 15.32
CA ASN A 258 -29.04 -11.36 16.63
C ASN A 258 -29.84 -12.65 16.51
N ASN A 259 -29.53 -13.63 17.37
CA ASN A 259 -30.25 -14.92 17.40
C ASN A 259 -31.69 -14.79 17.97
N LYS A 260 -32.05 -13.62 18.54
CA LYS A 260 -33.43 -13.36 18.93
C LYS A 260 -34.27 -13.11 17.68
N PRO A 261 -35.43 -13.77 17.52
CA PRO A 261 -36.31 -13.55 16.38
C PRO A 261 -36.70 -12.06 16.28
N GLY A 262 -36.59 -11.50 15.08
CA GLY A 262 -37.24 -10.23 14.73
C GLY A 262 -38.67 -10.49 14.24
N LEU A 263 -39.45 -9.43 14.03
CA LEU A 263 -40.80 -9.54 13.53
C LEU A 263 -40.89 -10.14 12.12
N VAL A 264 -39.91 -9.79 11.25
CA VAL A 264 -39.85 -10.25 9.85
C VAL A 264 -38.42 -10.72 9.49
N TYR A 265 -37.43 -9.97 9.94
CA TYR A 265 -36.00 -10.23 9.68
C TYR A 265 -35.23 -10.22 10.99
N HIS A 266 -34.11 -10.94 11.03
CA HIS A 266 -33.16 -10.83 12.12
C HIS A 266 -32.46 -9.47 12.10
N ASN A 267 -32.32 -8.84 13.25
CA ASN A 267 -31.56 -7.61 13.40
C ASN A 267 -30.07 -7.91 13.51
N LEU A 268 -29.24 -6.96 13.12
CA LEU A 268 -27.80 -6.97 13.42
C LEU A 268 -27.56 -6.29 14.77
N ILE A 269 -26.64 -6.84 15.55
CA ILE A 269 -26.15 -6.25 16.80
C ILE A 269 -24.66 -6.01 16.70
N ASN A 270 -24.23 -4.85 17.17
CA ASN A 270 -22.81 -4.50 17.18
C ASN A 270 -22.03 -5.41 18.14
N LYS A 271 -20.84 -5.80 17.74
CA LYS A 271 -19.91 -6.59 18.53
C LYS A 271 -18.61 -5.81 18.73
N PRO A 272 -17.95 -5.95 19.88
CA PRO A 272 -16.64 -5.36 20.09
C PRO A 272 -15.64 -5.87 19.05
N PHE A 273 -14.87 -4.95 18.47
CA PHE A 273 -13.77 -5.26 17.54
C PHE A 273 -12.53 -4.50 17.99
N ILE A 274 -11.76 -5.13 18.87
CA ILE A 274 -10.59 -4.52 19.50
C ILE A 274 -9.34 -5.14 18.90
N VAL A 275 -8.42 -4.30 18.44
CA VAL A 275 -7.09 -4.69 17.98
C VAL A 275 -6.06 -3.77 18.60
N ASN A 276 -5.07 -4.35 19.25
CA ASN A 276 -3.94 -3.60 19.78
C ASN A 276 -2.83 -3.56 18.74
N GLU A 277 -2.53 -2.38 18.22
CA GLU A 277 -1.39 -2.14 17.31
C GLU A 277 -0.20 -1.64 18.14
N GLU A 278 0.81 -2.46 18.30
CA GLU A 278 2.02 -2.10 19.08
C GLU A 278 2.96 -1.15 18.32
N SER A 279 2.99 -1.21 16.99
CA SER A 279 3.82 -0.38 16.12
C SER A 279 3.04 0.18 14.94
N SER A 280 3.60 1.17 14.24
CA SER A 280 2.98 1.68 13.01
C SER A 280 2.98 0.63 11.89
N GLU A 281 2.04 0.76 10.97
CA GLU A 281 1.92 -0.13 9.81
C GLU A 281 3.22 -0.20 9.01
N ILE A 282 3.82 0.96 8.70
CA ILE A 282 5.09 1.04 7.98
C ILE A 282 6.25 0.39 8.75
N MET A 283 6.28 0.49 10.08
CA MET A 283 7.27 -0.21 10.92
C MET A 283 7.09 -1.73 10.83
N ASN A 284 5.86 -2.23 10.84
CA ASN A 284 5.58 -3.65 10.66
C ASN A 284 6.01 -4.14 9.27
N GLY A 285 5.80 -3.32 8.23
CA GLY A 285 6.31 -3.58 6.89
C GLY A 285 7.82 -3.69 6.87
N PHE A 286 8.52 -2.76 7.48
CA PHE A 286 9.99 -2.81 7.53
C PHE A 286 10.51 -4.03 8.32
N LYS A 287 9.90 -4.35 9.45
CA LYS A 287 10.23 -5.58 10.20
C LYS A 287 10.03 -6.83 9.35
N ASN A 288 8.96 -6.88 8.55
CA ASN A 288 8.72 -7.98 7.61
C ASN A 288 9.79 -8.08 6.53
N LEU A 289 10.23 -6.95 5.95
CA LEU A 289 11.34 -6.94 4.98
C LEU A 289 12.62 -7.53 5.59
N LEU A 290 13.01 -7.07 6.77
CA LEU A 290 14.21 -7.59 7.47
C LEU A 290 14.09 -9.08 7.79
N PHE A 291 12.90 -9.53 8.22
CA PHE A 291 12.61 -10.95 8.43
C PHE A 291 12.74 -11.75 7.13
N SER A 292 12.21 -11.23 6.02
CA SER A 292 12.29 -11.89 4.71
C SER A 292 13.72 -12.00 4.19
N ILE A 293 14.57 -10.99 4.43
CA ILE A 293 15.99 -11.04 4.10
C ILE A 293 16.69 -12.13 4.91
N LYS A 294 16.46 -12.14 6.25
CA LYS A 294 17.08 -13.09 7.17
C LYS A 294 16.74 -14.54 6.85
N ASN A 295 15.47 -14.81 6.53
CA ASN A 295 14.94 -16.16 6.37
C ASN A 295 14.80 -16.59 4.90
N ASN A 296 15.19 -15.75 3.97
CA ASN A 296 15.03 -15.96 2.53
C ASN A 296 13.60 -16.29 2.10
N THR A 297 12.61 -15.65 2.71
CA THR A 297 11.18 -15.81 2.40
C THR A 297 10.66 -14.66 1.54
N ASP A 298 9.49 -14.81 0.95
CA ASP A 298 8.81 -13.71 0.28
C ASP A 298 8.34 -12.66 1.28
N THR A 299 8.28 -11.40 0.83
CA THR A 299 7.73 -10.31 1.61
C THR A 299 6.20 -10.37 1.60
N MET A 300 5.58 -9.85 2.67
CA MET A 300 4.11 -9.86 2.85
C MET A 300 3.37 -9.05 1.77
N CYS A 301 3.99 -8.01 1.25
CA CYS A 301 3.48 -7.22 0.13
C CYS A 301 4.59 -7.11 -0.92
N ASN A 302 4.63 -8.06 -1.84
CA ASN A 302 5.71 -8.18 -2.81
C ASN A 302 5.41 -7.41 -4.12
N GLY A 303 6.32 -7.53 -5.08
CA GLY A 303 6.17 -6.84 -6.36
C GLY A 303 4.92 -7.23 -7.16
N PHE A 304 4.42 -8.47 -7.01
CA PHE A 304 3.15 -8.88 -7.64
C PHE A 304 1.96 -8.10 -7.08
N ASP A 305 1.94 -7.85 -5.78
CA ASP A 305 0.88 -7.06 -5.14
C ASP A 305 0.88 -5.63 -5.67
N GLY A 306 2.06 -5.00 -5.76
CA GLY A 306 2.21 -3.69 -6.39
C GLY A 306 1.81 -3.66 -7.87
N TYR A 307 2.14 -4.71 -8.62
CA TYR A 307 1.73 -4.84 -10.03
C TYR A 307 0.22 -4.93 -10.17
N TYR A 308 -0.45 -5.79 -9.40
CA TYR A 308 -1.89 -6.00 -9.54
C TYR A 308 -2.72 -4.80 -9.07
N SER A 309 -2.28 -4.07 -8.04
CA SER A 309 -2.93 -2.83 -7.63
C SER A 309 -2.85 -1.75 -8.73
N LEU A 310 -1.68 -1.57 -9.34
CA LEU A 310 -1.50 -0.66 -10.47
C LEU A 310 -2.27 -1.13 -11.71
N GLN A 311 -2.25 -2.43 -12.04
CA GLN A 311 -2.99 -2.99 -13.16
C GLN A 311 -4.48 -2.69 -13.03
N SER A 312 -5.05 -2.88 -11.85
CA SER A 312 -6.46 -2.61 -11.60
C SER A 312 -6.80 -1.14 -11.80
N SER A 313 -5.97 -0.22 -11.27
CA SER A 313 -6.15 1.23 -11.44
C SER A 313 -6.10 1.65 -12.90
N LEU A 314 -5.07 1.22 -13.63
CA LEU A 314 -4.90 1.58 -15.06
C LEU A 314 -6.01 1.00 -15.93
N ASN A 315 -6.51 -0.21 -15.63
CA ASN A 315 -7.60 -0.80 -16.38
C ASN A 315 -8.96 -0.17 -16.03
N LEU A 316 -9.17 0.36 -14.83
CA LEU A 316 -10.33 1.20 -14.51
C LEU A 316 -10.34 2.47 -15.35
N ILE A 317 -9.20 3.17 -15.46
CA ILE A 317 -9.05 4.34 -16.35
C ILE A 317 -9.29 3.94 -17.81
N LYS A 318 -8.70 2.84 -18.28
CA LYS A 318 -8.90 2.32 -19.63
C LYS A 318 -10.37 1.99 -19.92
N SER A 319 -11.07 1.37 -18.97
CA SER A 319 -12.51 1.10 -19.07
C SER A 319 -13.30 2.40 -19.18
N ALA A 320 -13.01 3.40 -18.35
CA ALA A 320 -13.66 4.70 -18.39
C ALA A 320 -13.47 5.41 -19.74
N LYS A 321 -12.26 5.38 -20.33
CA LYS A 321 -11.97 5.87 -21.68
C LYS A 321 -12.74 5.13 -22.79
N ASN A 322 -13.15 3.88 -22.54
CA ASN A 322 -13.90 3.03 -23.46
C ASN A 322 -15.37 2.89 -23.02
N SER A 323 -16.00 3.98 -22.60
CA SER A 323 -17.42 4.08 -22.25
C SER A 323 -17.89 3.04 -21.23
N GLY A 324 -17.03 2.67 -20.28
CA GLY A 324 -17.35 1.71 -19.21
C GLY A 324 -17.28 0.23 -19.63
N LYS A 325 -16.70 -0.07 -20.79
CA LYS A 325 -16.56 -1.46 -21.27
C LYS A 325 -15.78 -2.31 -20.25
N LYS A 326 -16.29 -3.51 -19.96
CA LYS A 326 -15.64 -4.48 -19.09
C LYS A 326 -14.25 -4.85 -19.62
N ILE A 327 -13.24 -4.81 -18.75
CA ILE A 327 -11.88 -5.24 -19.06
C ILE A 327 -11.50 -6.39 -18.14
N ASN A 328 -11.16 -7.53 -18.73
CA ASN A 328 -10.61 -8.67 -18.00
C ASN A 328 -9.13 -8.42 -17.69
N LEU A 329 -8.71 -8.70 -16.46
CA LEU A 329 -7.32 -8.56 -16.03
C LEU A 329 -6.55 -9.84 -16.34
N SER A 330 -5.38 -9.70 -16.94
CA SER A 330 -4.50 -10.82 -17.24
C SER A 330 -3.60 -11.16 -16.05
N LYS A 331 -3.36 -12.43 -15.83
CA LYS A 331 -2.33 -12.87 -14.88
C LYS A 331 -0.94 -12.46 -15.38
N LEU A 332 -0.10 -12.00 -14.46
CA LEU A 332 1.27 -11.63 -14.78
C LEU A 332 2.06 -12.90 -15.12
N LYS A 333 2.62 -12.93 -16.34
CA LYS A 333 3.64 -13.88 -16.76
C LYS A 333 5.00 -13.18 -16.72
N LEU A 334 5.95 -13.71 -15.93
CA LEU A 334 7.34 -13.22 -15.82
C LEU A 334 8.27 -14.00 -16.74
#